data_4161d9c4a0c6b1dae4f59e90ef460d39
#
_entry.id   4161d9c4a0c6b1dae4f59e90ef460d39
#
_cell.length_a   1.000
_cell.length_b   1.000
_cell.length_c   1.000
_cell.angle_alpha   90.00
_cell.angle_beta   90.00
_cell.angle_gamma   90.00
#
_symmetry.space_group_name_H-M   'P 1'
#
loop_
_entity.id
_entity.type
_entity.pdbx_description
1 polymer ?
#
loop_
_entity_poly.entity_id
_entity_poly.type
_entity_poly.pdbx_seq_one_letter_code
_entity_poly.pdbx_strand_id
1 'polypeptide(L)'
;MATFLDFKTHSTMQHPDKFDVIVIGGGHAGTEACLASARMGCNTLLLTHNIETLGQMSCNPAIGGIGKSHLVKEIDALGGAMAKATDLAGIQFRVLNSRKGPAVRATRAQADRVRYKAAVRDILENQPNLSIFQQAVDDLIIQGDRVTGVVTQMGLSFSAQTVVVTAGTFLAGRVHIGLENHSAGRAGDPPAETLAHRLRELPFRVERLKTGTPPRIDARSVDFTDLQEQWGDKPEPVMSYLGSVEDHPQQTCCWITYTNQNTHNIIRGGMDRSPMYTGVIDGVGPRYCPSIEDKVVRFADKGQHQIFVEPEGLDTHELYPNGISTSLPF
;
A
#
# COMPACT_ATOMS: atom_id res chain seq x y z
N MET A 1 32.27 9.02 -29.71
CA MET A 1 33.00 9.52 -28.54
C MET A 1 32.04 10.44 -27.78
N ALA A 2 31.22 9.88 -26.91
CA ALA A 2 30.23 10.63 -26.12
C ALA A 2 30.78 10.75 -24.70
N THR A 3 31.14 11.98 -24.36
CA THR A 3 31.63 12.39 -23.04
C THR A 3 30.55 12.11 -21.99
N PHE A 4 30.83 11.24 -21.04
CA PHE A 4 30.07 11.06 -19.85
C PHE A 4 30.05 12.38 -19.06
N LEU A 5 28.88 12.87 -18.80
CA LEU A 5 28.64 14.03 -17.93
C LEU A 5 29.16 13.70 -16.53
N ASP A 6 30.12 14.47 -16.08
CA ASP A 6 30.60 14.52 -14.71
C ASP A 6 29.43 14.72 -13.76
N PHE A 7 29.14 13.71 -12.94
CA PHE A 7 28.27 13.87 -11.79
C PHE A 7 28.93 14.90 -10.86
N LYS A 8 28.32 16.05 -10.76
CA LYS A 8 28.70 17.10 -9.82
C LYS A 8 28.87 16.46 -8.44
N THR A 9 30.08 16.51 -7.91
CA THR A 9 30.37 16.32 -6.49
C THR A 9 29.66 17.45 -5.73
N HIS A 10 28.38 17.23 -5.41
CA HIS A 10 27.74 18.07 -4.42
C HIS A 10 28.43 17.72 -3.11
N SER A 11 29.01 18.71 -2.43
CA SER A 11 29.47 18.53 -1.06
C SER A 11 28.21 18.16 -0.25
N THR A 12 28.07 16.89 0.05
CA THR A 12 26.95 16.39 0.84
C THR A 12 27.12 16.89 2.25
N MET A 13 26.14 17.65 2.73
CA MET A 13 26.09 18.01 4.14
C MET A 13 25.80 16.72 4.91
N GLN A 14 26.68 16.35 5.83
CA GLN A 14 26.48 15.15 6.65
C GLN A 14 25.72 15.50 7.91
N HIS A 15 24.67 14.72 8.21
CA HIS A 15 23.98 14.80 9.48
C HIS A 15 24.90 14.33 10.60
N PRO A 16 24.97 15.04 11.74
CA PRO A 16 25.91 14.75 12.83
C PRO A 16 25.63 13.40 13.51
N ASP A 17 24.36 13.00 13.59
CA ASP A 17 23.97 11.74 14.25
C ASP A 17 24.28 10.52 13.37
N LYS A 18 24.62 9.43 14.04
CA LYS A 18 24.76 8.10 13.44
C LYS A 18 23.62 7.20 13.91
N PHE A 19 23.08 6.45 13.00
CA PHE A 19 21.96 5.54 13.26
C PHE A 19 22.42 4.08 13.18
N ASP A 20 21.78 3.21 13.94
CA ASP A 20 21.94 1.77 13.77
C ASP A 20 21.18 1.30 12.54
N VAL A 21 19.94 1.81 12.37
CA VAL A 21 19.05 1.44 11.27
C VAL A 21 18.46 2.69 10.63
N ILE A 22 18.53 2.77 9.30
CA ILE A 22 17.74 3.71 8.50
C ILE A 22 16.69 2.93 7.74
N VAL A 23 15.42 3.35 7.83
CA VAL A 23 14.31 2.81 7.05
C VAL A 23 13.86 3.84 6.03
N ILE A 24 13.81 3.45 4.75
CA ILE A 24 13.39 4.30 3.64
C ILE A 24 11.95 3.97 3.27
N GLY A 25 11.04 4.93 3.47
CA GLY A 25 9.63 4.81 3.10
C GLY A 25 8.70 4.59 4.29
N GLY A 26 7.73 5.49 4.47
CA GLY A 26 6.76 5.51 5.57
C GLY A 26 5.45 4.75 5.29
N GLY A 27 5.46 3.77 4.36
CA GLY A 27 4.35 2.84 4.13
C GLY A 27 4.29 1.74 5.18
N HIS A 28 3.34 0.79 5.05
CA HIS A 28 3.11 -0.28 6.05
C HIS A 28 4.37 -1.09 6.39
N ALA A 29 5.17 -1.46 5.38
CA ALA A 29 6.40 -2.22 5.61
C ALA A 29 7.45 -1.39 6.37
N GLY A 30 7.58 -0.11 6.03
CA GLY A 30 8.54 0.79 6.69
C GLY A 30 8.13 1.13 8.11
N THR A 31 6.84 1.35 8.36
CA THR A 31 6.34 1.61 9.71
C THR A 31 6.61 0.43 10.64
N GLU A 32 6.34 -0.79 10.20
CA GLU A 32 6.64 -1.99 10.99
C GLU A 32 8.14 -2.20 11.19
N ALA A 33 8.95 -1.99 10.14
CA ALA A 33 10.41 -2.17 10.21
C ALA A 33 11.07 -1.18 11.19
N CYS A 34 10.72 0.11 11.13
CA CYS A 34 11.31 1.12 12.02
C CYS A 34 10.84 0.95 13.46
N LEU A 35 9.57 0.60 13.68
CA LEU A 35 9.07 0.29 15.02
C LEU A 35 9.74 -0.95 15.62
N ALA A 36 9.96 -2.00 14.83
CA ALA A 36 10.62 -3.21 15.29
C ALA A 36 12.06 -2.92 15.74
N SER A 37 12.85 -2.23 14.93
CA SER A 37 14.24 -1.88 15.28
C SER A 37 14.30 -0.94 16.49
N ALA A 38 13.43 0.07 16.55
CA ALA A 38 13.39 1.00 17.68
C ALA A 38 13.00 0.32 19.01
N ARG A 39 12.01 -0.61 18.98
CA ARG A 39 11.65 -1.43 20.16
C ARG A 39 12.78 -2.33 20.64
N MET A 40 13.64 -2.78 19.74
CA MET A 40 14.85 -3.54 20.09
C MET A 40 15.96 -2.67 20.68
N GLY A 41 15.75 -1.37 20.82
CA GLY A 41 16.71 -0.42 21.38
C GLY A 41 17.71 0.16 20.37
N CYS A 42 17.53 -0.11 19.07
CA CYS A 42 18.35 0.49 18.03
C CYS A 42 18.00 1.96 17.82
N ASN A 43 19.01 2.83 17.68
CA ASN A 43 18.83 4.21 17.22
C ASN A 43 18.39 4.21 15.75
N THR A 44 17.10 4.43 15.50
CA THR A 44 16.45 4.22 14.21
C THR A 44 16.00 5.51 13.58
N LEU A 45 16.24 5.69 12.30
CA LEU A 45 15.75 6.81 11.49
C LEU A 45 14.76 6.31 10.43
N LEU A 46 13.56 6.87 10.40
CA LEU A 46 12.60 6.72 9.31
C LEU A 46 12.69 7.93 8.37
N LEU A 47 13.07 7.69 7.13
CA LEU A 47 13.06 8.67 6.06
C LEU A 47 11.83 8.50 5.19
N THR A 48 11.03 9.54 5.06
CA THR A 48 9.83 9.57 4.21
C THR A 48 9.76 10.85 3.39
N HIS A 49 9.26 10.77 2.17
CA HIS A 49 9.08 11.96 1.34
C HIS A 49 8.01 12.92 1.91
N ASN A 50 7.05 12.38 2.68
CA ASN A 50 5.97 13.18 3.29
C ASN A 50 5.47 12.52 4.59
N ILE A 51 5.61 13.23 5.71
CA ILE A 51 5.15 12.79 7.03
C ILE A 51 3.62 12.67 7.06
N GLU A 52 2.89 13.52 6.35
CA GLU A 52 1.43 13.51 6.31
C GLU A 52 0.85 12.24 5.66
N THR A 53 1.71 11.44 5.00
CA THR A 53 1.31 10.20 4.33
C THR A 53 1.85 8.93 5.00
N LEU A 54 2.34 9.03 6.24
CA LEU A 54 2.74 7.87 7.03
C LEU A 54 1.56 6.89 7.21
N GLY A 55 1.78 5.62 6.96
CA GLY A 55 0.74 4.59 7.04
C GLY A 55 -0.40 4.71 6.01
N GLN A 56 -0.27 5.54 4.99
CA GLN A 56 -1.33 5.75 4.02
C GLN A 56 -1.68 4.49 3.23
N MET A 57 -2.96 4.16 3.21
CA MET A 57 -3.53 3.09 2.42
C MET A 57 -3.72 3.55 0.97
N SER A 58 -2.87 3.09 0.06
CA SER A 58 -2.84 3.55 -1.34
C SER A 58 -3.93 2.92 -2.22
N CYS A 59 -4.49 1.80 -1.79
CA CYS A 59 -5.50 1.05 -2.51
C CYS A 59 -6.77 0.93 -1.67
N ASN A 60 -7.34 -0.26 -1.53
CA ASN A 60 -8.46 -0.51 -0.64
C ASN A 60 -8.05 -0.25 0.82
N PRO A 61 -8.77 0.58 1.59
CA PRO A 61 -8.49 0.75 3.01
C PRO A 61 -9.01 -0.46 3.82
N ALA A 62 -8.45 -1.62 3.53
CA ALA A 62 -8.78 -2.86 4.21
C ALA A 62 -7.52 -3.58 4.68
N ILE A 63 -7.56 -4.08 5.90
CA ILE A 63 -6.51 -4.87 6.53
C ILE A 63 -6.98 -6.31 6.73
N GLY A 64 -6.09 -7.27 6.49
CA GLY A 64 -6.36 -8.68 6.70
C GLY A 64 -6.97 -9.38 5.50
N GLY A 65 -7.73 -10.42 5.77
CA GLY A 65 -8.20 -11.38 4.78
C GLY A 65 -7.38 -12.66 4.77
N ILE A 66 -7.78 -13.63 3.95
CA ILE A 66 -7.17 -14.98 3.91
C ILE A 66 -5.67 -14.89 3.57
N GLY A 67 -4.85 -15.49 4.41
CA GLY A 67 -3.39 -15.42 4.33
C GLY A 67 -2.80 -14.12 4.91
N LYS A 68 -3.41 -12.97 4.65
CA LYS A 68 -2.92 -11.67 5.07
C LYS A 68 -3.07 -11.45 6.59
N SER A 69 -4.23 -11.75 7.16
CA SER A 69 -4.46 -11.57 8.60
C SER A 69 -3.62 -12.53 9.45
N HIS A 70 -3.20 -13.67 8.90
CA HIS A 70 -2.27 -14.55 9.58
C HIS A 70 -0.93 -13.83 9.82
N LEU A 71 -0.38 -13.19 8.78
CA LEU A 71 0.83 -12.37 8.89
C LEU A 71 0.64 -11.15 9.82
N VAL A 72 -0.52 -10.48 9.73
CA VAL A 72 -0.86 -9.37 10.64
C VAL A 72 -0.84 -9.82 12.09
N LYS A 73 -1.41 -11.00 12.40
CA LYS A 73 -1.42 -11.58 13.75
C LYS A 73 -0.02 -11.97 14.22
N GLU A 74 0.84 -12.48 13.34
CA GLU A 74 2.24 -12.79 13.67
C GLU A 74 3.03 -11.52 14.01
N ILE A 75 2.86 -10.47 13.21
CA ILE A 75 3.48 -9.16 13.45
C ILE A 75 2.95 -8.55 14.76
N ASP A 76 1.65 -8.63 15.00
CA ASP A 76 1.00 -8.14 16.22
C ASP A 76 1.55 -8.85 17.48
N ALA A 77 1.72 -10.18 17.43
CA ALA A 77 2.30 -10.95 18.51
C ALA A 77 3.74 -10.53 18.85
N LEU A 78 4.46 -9.91 17.89
CA LEU A 78 5.78 -9.32 18.07
C LEU A 78 5.73 -7.82 18.44
N GLY A 79 4.55 -7.30 18.75
CA GLY A 79 4.34 -5.90 19.13
C GLY A 79 4.22 -4.94 17.94
N GLY A 80 3.82 -5.42 16.76
CA GLY A 80 3.58 -4.59 15.58
C GLY A 80 2.41 -3.63 15.73
N ALA A 81 2.36 -2.64 14.87
CA ALA A 81 1.41 -1.54 14.95
C ALA A 81 0.13 -1.76 14.12
N MET A 82 0.22 -2.52 13.02
CA MET A 82 -0.84 -2.62 12.03
C MET A 82 -2.18 -3.10 12.61
N ALA A 83 -2.16 -4.16 13.44
CA ALA A 83 -3.38 -4.69 14.03
C ALA A 83 -4.02 -3.70 15.01
N LYS A 84 -3.22 -3.07 15.86
CA LYS A 84 -3.67 -2.05 16.81
C LYS A 84 -4.26 -0.83 16.10
N ALA A 85 -3.57 -0.31 15.09
CA ALA A 85 -4.07 0.80 14.27
C ALA A 85 -5.37 0.41 13.53
N THR A 86 -5.52 -0.88 13.19
CA THR A 86 -6.75 -1.39 12.56
C THR A 86 -7.92 -1.39 13.52
N ASP A 87 -7.75 -1.77 14.78
CA ASP A 87 -8.83 -1.69 15.77
C ASP A 87 -9.25 -0.24 16.02
N LEU A 88 -8.30 0.70 16.07
CA LEU A 88 -8.60 2.13 16.23
C LEU A 88 -9.28 2.79 15.02
N ALA A 89 -9.26 2.16 13.86
CA ALA A 89 -9.75 2.73 12.61
C ALA A 89 -10.74 1.86 11.84
N GLY A 90 -10.95 0.63 12.26
CA GLY A 90 -11.81 -0.34 11.57
C GLY A 90 -13.28 0.00 11.68
N ILE A 91 -13.94 0.15 10.54
CA ILE A 91 -15.35 0.55 10.44
C ILE A 91 -16.29 -0.60 10.04
N GLN A 92 -15.70 -1.76 9.71
CA GLN A 92 -16.43 -3.02 9.51
C GLN A 92 -15.45 -4.19 9.74
N PHE A 93 -15.83 -5.16 10.54
CA PHE A 93 -15.00 -6.34 10.83
C PHE A 93 -15.73 -7.63 10.45
N ARG A 94 -15.02 -8.56 9.80
CA ARG A 94 -15.53 -9.88 9.44
C ARG A 94 -14.50 -10.98 9.60
N VAL A 95 -14.96 -12.18 9.98
CA VAL A 95 -14.15 -13.40 9.94
C VAL A 95 -14.48 -14.17 8.66
N LEU A 96 -13.57 -14.11 7.70
CA LEU A 96 -13.68 -14.87 6.46
C LEU A 96 -13.46 -16.35 6.73
N ASN A 97 -14.14 -17.22 5.96
CA ASN A 97 -14.08 -18.67 6.13
C ASN A 97 -14.51 -19.15 7.54
N SER A 98 -15.38 -18.44 8.24
CA SER A 98 -15.84 -18.77 9.60
C SER A 98 -16.40 -20.20 9.72
N ARG A 99 -16.97 -20.76 8.64
CA ARG A 99 -17.50 -22.12 8.57
C ARG A 99 -16.48 -23.19 8.22
N LYS A 100 -15.22 -22.81 7.99
CA LYS A 100 -14.10 -23.72 7.67
C LYS A 100 -13.21 -23.92 8.90
N GLY A 101 -12.19 -24.76 8.78
CA GLY A 101 -11.25 -25.04 9.87
C GLY A 101 -10.49 -23.79 10.33
N PRO A 102 -10.01 -23.77 11.59
CA PRO A 102 -9.35 -22.61 12.20
C PRO A 102 -8.18 -22.05 11.38
N ALA A 103 -7.39 -22.92 10.75
CA ALA A 103 -6.20 -22.54 9.99
C ALA A 103 -6.48 -21.63 8.76
N VAL A 104 -7.72 -21.58 8.30
CA VAL A 104 -8.11 -20.72 7.15
C VAL A 104 -9.09 -19.62 7.53
N ARG A 105 -9.45 -19.50 8.81
CA ARG A 105 -10.23 -18.36 9.31
C ARG A 105 -9.36 -17.12 9.30
N ALA A 106 -9.90 -16.02 8.83
CA ALA A 106 -9.11 -14.82 8.62
C ALA A 106 -9.96 -13.57 8.92
N THR A 107 -9.55 -12.78 9.90
CA THR A 107 -10.17 -11.48 10.16
C THR A 107 -9.87 -10.52 9.02
N ARG A 108 -10.88 -9.78 8.57
CA ARG A 108 -10.74 -8.68 7.63
C ARG A 108 -11.45 -7.47 8.20
N ALA A 109 -10.79 -6.34 8.23
CA ALA A 109 -11.37 -5.06 8.60
C ALA A 109 -11.35 -4.11 7.40
N GLN A 110 -12.48 -3.44 7.14
CA GLN A 110 -12.52 -2.22 6.35
C GLN A 110 -12.17 -1.08 7.31
N ALA A 111 -11.27 -0.18 6.94
CA ALA A 111 -10.79 0.88 7.80
C ALA A 111 -11.14 2.26 7.26
N ASP A 112 -11.36 3.20 8.16
CA ASP A 112 -11.34 4.62 7.85
C ASP A 112 -9.89 5.04 7.58
N ARG A 113 -9.62 5.49 6.37
CA ARG A 113 -8.29 5.82 5.87
C ARG A 113 -7.62 6.95 6.65
N VAL A 114 -8.40 7.92 7.08
CA VAL A 114 -7.90 9.08 7.84
C VAL A 114 -7.54 8.66 9.26
N ARG A 115 -8.44 7.92 9.94
CA ARG A 115 -8.23 7.42 11.31
C ARG A 115 -7.06 6.44 11.38
N TYR A 116 -6.94 5.52 10.41
CA TYR A 116 -5.83 4.58 10.36
C TYR A 116 -4.48 5.30 10.24
N LYS A 117 -4.39 6.26 9.34
CA LYS A 117 -3.18 7.08 9.17
C LYS A 117 -2.84 7.87 10.43
N ALA A 118 -3.82 8.43 11.11
CA ALA A 118 -3.63 9.12 12.37
C ALA A 118 -3.12 8.18 13.49
N ALA A 119 -3.71 6.98 13.60
CA ALA A 119 -3.27 5.98 14.57
C ALA A 119 -1.82 5.51 14.31
N VAL A 120 -1.46 5.25 13.05
CA VAL A 120 -0.08 4.88 12.69
C VAL A 120 0.90 6.00 13.03
N ARG A 121 0.54 7.24 12.72
CA ARG A 121 1.38 8.41 13.02
C ARG A 121 1.60 8.58 14.53
N ASP A 122 0.54 8.48 15.32
CA ASP A 122 0.63 8.58 16.78
C ASP A 122 1.58 7.51 17.36
N ILE A 123 1.46 6.26 16.89
CA ILE A 123 2.35 5.17 17.33
C ILE A 123 3.81 5.47 16.96
N LEU A 124 4.06 5.98 15.77
CA LEU A 124 5.42 6.29 15.30
C LEU A 124 6.05 7.44 16.07
N GLU A 125 5.32 8.54 16.26
CA GLU A 125 5.81 9.74 16.93
C GLU A 125 6.09 9.52 18.44
N ASN A 126 5.39 8.56 19.05
CA ASN A 126 5.57 8.20 20.46
C ASN A 126 6.55 7.02 20.70
N GLN A 127 7.16 6.47 19.64
CA GLN A 127 8.10 5.34 19.80
C GLN A 127 9.47 5.82 20.25
N PRO A 128 9.96 5.41 21.45
CA PRO A 128 11.35 5.67 21.85
C PRO A 128 12.35 5.11 20.84
N ASN A 129 13.53 5.75 20.74
CA ASN A 129 14.62 5.40 19.81
C ASN A 129 14.28 5.52 18.31
N LEU A 130 13.17 6.17 17.96
CA LEU A 130 12.77 6.42 16.57
C LEU A 130 12.81 7.94 16.30
N SER A 131 13.57 8.31 15.29
CA SER A 131 13.55 9.64 14.68
C SER A 131 12.85 9.57 13.32
N ILE A 132 12.05 10.57 12.99
CA ILE A 132 11.36 10.69 11.70
C ILE A 132 11.87 11.93 10.99
N PHE A 133 12.28 11.79 9.73
CA PHE A 133 12.78 12.92 8.96
C PHE A 133 12.13 12.96 7.57
N GLN A 134 11.58 14.11 7.22
CA GLN A 134 10.88 14.30 5.94
C GLN A 134 11.86 14.67 4.83
N GLN A 135 12.36 13.66 4.14
CA GLN A 135 13.15 13.78 2.91
C GLN A 135 13.00 12.52 2.06
N ALA A 136 12.90 12.67 0.75
CA ALA A 136 13.05 11.56 -0.16
C ALA A 136 14.53 11.14 -0.24
N VAL A 137 14.77 9.83 -0.35
CA VAL A 137 16.11 9.26 -0.52
C VAL A 137 16.38 9.03 -2.00
N ASP A 138 17.50 9.55 -2.48
CA ASP A 138 17.93 9.41 -3.87
C ASP A 138 19.03 8.38 -4.04
N ASP A 139 19.92 8.19 -3.05
CA ASP A 139 21.08 7.31 -3.23
C ASP A 139 21.44 6.54 -1.96
N LEU A 140 22.17 5.45 -2.14
CA LEU A 140 22.77 4.63 -1.10
C LEU A 140 24.28 4.86 -1.05
N ILE A 141 24.81 5.14 0.15
CA ILE A 141 26.25 5.24 0.36
C ILE A 141 26.80 3.83 0.53
N ILE A 142 27.63 3.40 -0.42
CA ILE A 142 28.21 2.05 -0.45
C ILE A 142 29.72 2.15 -0.37
N GLN A 143 30.33 1.40 0.54
CA GLN A 143 31.78 1.28 0.72
C GLN A 143 32.16 -0.19 0.57
N GLY A 144 32.81 -0.54 -0.52
CA GLY A 144 33.07 -1.92 -0.91
C GLY A 144 31.75 -2.67 -1.18
N ASP A 145 31.46 -3.68 -0.39
CA ASP A 145 30.26 -4.52 -0.45
C ASP A 145 29.20 -4.15 0.62
N ARG A 146 29.40 -3.05 1.33
CA ARG A 146 28.60 -2.66 2.49
C ARG A 146 27.88 -1.32 2.24
N VAL A 147 26.58 -1.27 2.57
CA VAL A 147 25.87 0.01 2.70
C VAL A 147 26.25 0.65 4.04
N THR A 148 26.56 1.95 4.03
CA THR A 148 27.00 2.73 5.20
C THR A 148 26.14 3.95 5.45
N GLY A 149 25.10 4.16 4.64
CA GLY A 149 24.20 5.29 4.79
C GLY A 149 23.39 5.57 3.53
N VAL A 150 22.78 6.74 3.51
CA VAL A 150 21.93 7.21 2.41
C VAL A 150 22.18 8.68 2.12
N VAL A 151 21.81 9.12 0.90
CA VAL A 151 21.77 10.53 0.50
C VAL A 151 20.35 10.88 0.12
N THR A 152 19.86 11.99 0.66
CA THR A 152 18.53 12.51 0.35
C THR A 152 18.54 13.35 -0.92
N GLN A 153 17.36 13.62 -1.46
CA GLN A 153 17.16 14.43 -2.65
C GLN A 153 17.78 15.86 -2.53
N MET A 154 17.84 16.40 -1.32
CA MET A 154 18.46 17.71 -1.06
C MET A 154 19.97 17.64 -0.79
N GLY A 155 20.59 16.48 -0.94
CA GLY A 155 22.03 16.31 -0.73
C GLY A 155 22.46 16.14 0.73
N LEU A 156 21.53 15.94 1.66
CA LEU A 156 21.86 15.62 3.06
C LEU A 156 22.15 14.11 3.17
N SER A 157 23.31 13.77 3.75
CA SER A 157 23.70 12.37 3.97
C SER A 157 23.49 11.96 5.43
N PHE A 158 23.04 10.73 5.62
CA PHE A 158 22.88 10.08 6.93
C PHE A 158 23.71 8.79 6.96
N SER A 159 24.45 8.59 8.05
CA SER A 159 25.23 7.37 8.27
C SER A 159 24.45 6.34 9.07
N ALA A 160 24.51 5.07 8.65
CA ALA A 160 23.91 3.96 9.38
C ALA A 160 24.69 2.66 9.20
N GLN A 161 24.50 1.72 10.16
CA GLN A 161 25.02 0.37 10.07
C GLN A 161 24.18 -0.49 9.11
N THR A 162 22.88 -0.22 9.02
CA THR A 162 21.90 -1.00 8.24
C THR A 162 20.90 -0.06 7.55
N VAL A 163 20.53 -0.39 6.32
CA VAL A 163 19.50 0.32 5.56
C VAL A 163 18.42 -0.66 5.12
N VAL A 164 17.16 -0.35 5.41
CA VAL A 164 15.98 -1.12 5.01
C VAL A 164 15.21 -0.31 3.97
N VAL A 165 15.09 -0.83 2.75
CA VAL A 165 14.38 -0.15 1.66
C VAL A 165 12.95 -0.69 1.56
N THR A 166 11.96 0.17 1.78
CA THR A 166 10.53 -0.15 1.73
C THR A 166 9.76 0.80 0.80
N ALA A 167 10.35 1.11 -0.35
CA ALA A 167 9.86 2.14 -1.27
C ALA A 167 8.52 1.81 -1.97
N GLY A 168 7.98 0.61 -1.82
CA GLY A 168 6.67 0.22 -2.35
C GLY A 168 6.54 0.42 -3.87
N THR A 169 5.51 1.13 -4.30
CA THR A 169 5.22 1.42 -5.72
C THR A 169 5.99 2.60 -6.28
N PHE A 170 6.90 3.22 -5.50
CA PHE A 170 7.56 4.46 -5.89
C PHE A 170 8.79 4.28 -6.78
N LEU A 171 9.48 3.13 -6.74
CA LEU A 171 10.71 2.87 -7.51
C LEU A 171 10.46 2.92 -9.02
N ALA A 172 10.79 4.06 -9.65
CA ALA A 172 10.47 4.38 -11.04
C ALA A 172 9.02 4.03 -11.39
N GLY A 173 8.09 4.37 -10.47
CA GLY A 173 6.68 4.05 -10.59
C GLY A 173 6.04 4.70 -11.81
N ARG A 174 5.05 4.03 -12.41
CA ARG A 174 4.33 4.52 -13.59
C ARG A 174 2.86 4.20 -13.47
N VAL A 175 2.02 5.23 -13.65
CA VAL A 175 0.56 5.11 -13.69
C VAL A 175 0.11 4.98 -15.13
N HIS A 176 -0.79 4.04 -15.41
CA HIS A 176 -1.38 3.82 -16.72
C HIS A 176 -2.89 4.05 -16.66
N ILE A 177 -3.42 4.81 -17.60
CA ILE A 177 -4.84 5.05 -17.82
C ILE A 177 -5.10 4.83 -19.32
N GLY A 178 -5.57 3.65 -19.69
CA GLY A 178 -5.55 3.22 -21.07
C GLY A 178 -4.12 3.17 -21.61
N LEU A 179 -3.91 3.67 -22.80
CA LEU A 179 -2.61 3.70 -23.47
C LEU A 179 -1.72 4.86 -23.00
N GLU A 180 -2.28 5.82 -22.28
CA GLU A 180 -1.52 6.92 -21.70
C GLU A 180 -0.86 6.51 -20.38
N ASN A 181 0.28 7.10 -20.11
CA ASN A 181 1.00 6.85 -18.86
C ASN A 181 1.84 8.05 -18.45
N HIS A 182 2.12 8.14 -17.15
CA HIS A 182 3.03 9.14 -16.58
C HIS A 182 3.76 8.56 -15.36
N SER A 183 4.94 9.14 -15.07
CA SER A 183 5.72 8.77 -13.89
C SER A 183 5.04 9.25 -12.62
N ALA A 184 4.82 8.34 -11.66
CA ALA A 184 4.31 8.63 -10.33
C ALA A 184 4.59 7.46 -9.40
N GLY A 185 4.75 7.73 -8.11
CA GLY A 185 4.81 6.68 -7.08
C GLY A 185 3.41 6.21 -6.70
N ARG A 186 2.50 7.17 -6.59
CA ARG A 186 1.08 7.03 -6.27
C ARG A 186 0.35 8.25 -6.86
N ALA A 187 -0.97 8.22 -6.97
CA ALA A 187 -1.73 9.39 -7.44
C ALA A 187 -1.41 10.61 -6.55
N GLY A 188 -0.88 11.67 -7.16
CA GLY A 188 -0.45 12.90 -6.49
C GLY A 188 0.95 12.89 -5.88
N ASP A 189 1.65 11.76 -5.87
CA ASP A 189 3.00 11.66 -5.30
C ASP A 189 4.04 11.39 -6.40
N PRO A 190 5.24 12.02 -6.34
CA PRO A 190 6.30 11.78 -7.30
C PRO A 190 6.90 10.37 -7.16
N PRO A 191 7.49 9.81 -8.22
CA PRO A 191 8.22 8.56 -8.16
C PRO A 191 9.62 8.76 -7.56
N ALA A 192 10.25 7.67 -7.08
CA ALA A 192 11.65 7.61 -6.70
C ALA A 192 12.47 7.08 -7.89
N GLU A 193 12.80 7.96 -8.84
CA GLU A 193 13.53 7.58 -10.06
C GLU A 193 15.01 7.30 -9.78
N THR A 194 15.70 8.22 -9.09
CA THR A 194 17.14 8.14 -8.82
C THR A 194 17.49 6.90 -8.01
N LEU A 195 16.76 6.66 -6.92
CA LEU A 195 16.95 5.44 -6.09
C LEU A 195 16.67 4.16 -6.90
N ALA A 196 15.68 4.18 -7.80
CA ALA A 196 15.38 3.03 -8.65
C ALA A 196 16.51 2.75 -9.66
N HIS A 197 17.14 3.77 -10.23
CA HIS A 197 18.31 3.64 -11.08
C HIS A 197 19.49 3.08 -10.29
N ARG A 198 19.74 3.62 -9.10
CA ARG A 198 20.81 3.15 -8.22
C ARG A 198 20.68 1.67 -7.89
N LEU A 199 19.48 1.20 -7.56
CA LEU A 199 19.24 -0.23 -7.27
C LEU A 199 19.49 -1.14 -8.47
N ARG A 200 19.33 -0.65 -9.71
CA ARG A 200 19.65 -1.42 -10.94
C ARG A 200 21.15 -1.52 -11.22
N GLU A 201 21.96 -0.58 -10.73
CA GLU A 201 23.43 -0.64 -10.82
C GLU A 201 24.02 -1.67 -9.87
N LEU A 202 23.27 -2.06 -8.83
CA LEU A 202 23.69 -3.06 -7.86
C LEU A 202 23.36 -4.48 -8.38
N PRO A 203 24.00 -5.54 -7.86
CA PRO A 203 23.83 -6.90 -8.34
C PRO A 203 22.49 -7.54 -7.94
N PHE A 204 21.40 -6.79 -8.06
CA PHE A 204 20.03 -7.26 -7.84
C PHE A 204 19.36 -7.58 -9.18
N ARG A 205 18.55 -8.64 -9.18
CA ARG A 205 17.59 -8.88 -10.27
C ARG A 205 16.37 -7.99 -10.05
N VAL A 206 16.24 -6.96 -10.89
CA VAL A 206 15.16 -5.97 -10.79
C VAL A 206 14.17 -6.17 -11.92
N GLU A 207 12.92 -6.41 -11.58
CA GLU A 207 11.80 -6.59 -12.52
C GLU A 207 10.65 -5.64 -12.15
N ARG A 208 9.66 -5.55 -13.02
CA ARG A 208 8.48 -4.72 -12.81
C ARG A 208 7.26 -5.59 -12.51
N LEU A 209 6.46 -5.14 -11.54
CA LEU A 209 5.15 -5.71 -11.25
C LEU A 209 4.06 -4.70 -11.59
N LYS A 210 2.94 -5.18 -12.13
CA LYS A 210 1.76 -4.37 -12.40
C LYS A 210 0.72 -4.63 -11.31
N THR A 211 0.19 -3.58 -10.70
CA THR A 211 -1.00 -3.65 -9.85
C THR A 211 -2.15 -2.88 -10.50
N GLY A 212 -3.37 -3.07 -10.02
CA GLY A 212 -4.54 -2.32 -10.48
C GLY A 212 -5.28 -1.69 -9.32
N THR A 213 -6.00 -0.61 -9.61
CA THR A 213 -6.93 0.03 -8.67
C THR A 213 -8.22 0.37 -9.41
N PRO A 214 -9.40 0.33 -8.77
CA PRO A 214 -10.63 0.85 -9.36
C PRO A 214 -10.67 2.38 -9.25
N PRO A 215 -11.50 3.05 -10.06
CA PRO A 215 -11.89 4.44 -9.80
C PRO A 215 -12.60 4.53 -8.45
N ARG A 216 -12.51 5.68 -7.78
CA ARG A 216 -13.38 6.00 -6.65
C ARG A 216 -14.72 6.49 -7.16
N ILE A 217 -15.79 6.21 -6.42
CA ILE A 217 -17.14 6.68 -6.70
C ILE A 217 -17.60 7.59 -5.57
N ASP A 218 -18.38 8.60 -5.93
CA ASP A 218 -19.06 9.46 -4.96
C ASP A 218 -20.33 8.74 -4.47
N ALA A 219 -20.43 8.46 -3.19
CA ALA A 219 -21.57 7.79 -2.57
C ALA A 219 -22.92 8.49 -2.86
N ARG A 220 -22.90 9.80 -3.04
CA ARG A 220 -24.11 10.61 -3.36
C ARG A 220 -24.65 10.33 -4.77
N SER A 221 -23.85 9.71 -5.63
CA SER A 221 -24.24 9.30 -6.99
C SER A 221 -24.71 7.85 -7.08
N VAL A 222 -24.70 7.10 -5.97
CA VAL A 222 -25.03 5.67 -5.94
C VAL A 222 -26.45 5.48 -5.45
N ASP A 223 -27.24 4.71 -6.19
CA ASP A 223 -28.52 4.18 -5.72
C ASP A 223 -28.27 2.88 -4.94
N PHE A 224 -28.48 2.92 -3.65
CA PHE A 224 -28.29 1.78 -2.74
C PHE A 224 -29.53 0.89 -2.60
N THR A 225 -30.68 1.26 -3.19
CA THR A 225 -31.99 0.62 -2.95
C THR A 225 -31.97 -0.87 -3.22
N ASP A 226 -31.28 -1.31 -4.27
CA ASP A 226 -31.20 -2.72 -4.67
C ASP A 226 -29.87 -3.37 -4.30
N LEU A 227 -28.99 -2.70 -3.53
CA LEU A 227 -27.74 -3.26 -3.11
C LEU A 227 -27.89 -4.07 -1.82
N GLN A 228 -27.24 -5.23 -1.80
CA GLN A 228 -27.24 -6.07 -0.60
C GLN A 228 -26.29 -5.48 0.45
N GLU A 229 -26.82 -5.09 1.60
CA GLU A 229 -26.00 -4.68 2.74
C GLU A 229 -25.18 -5.85 3.29
N GLN A 230 -23.93 -5.57 3.62
CA GLN A 230 -23.05 -6.50 4.30
C GLN A 230 -22.47 -5.85 5.54
N TRP A 231 -23.08 -6.12 6.68
CA TRP A 231 -22.63 -5.69 8.00
C TRP A 231 -21.44 -6.52 8.51
N GLY A 232 -20.72 -5.97 9.48
CA GLY A 232 -19.73 -6.70 10.26
C GLY A 232 -20.32 -7.89 11.01
N ASP A 233 -19.45 -8.79 11.46
CA ASP A 233 -19.86 -9.96 12.25
C ASP A 233 -20.25 -9.53 13.69
N LYS A 234 -21.11 -10.32 14.32
CA LYS A 234 -21.46 -10.18 15.75
C LYS A 234 -21.26 -11.54 16.44
N PRO A 235 -20.51 -11.58 17.56
CA PRO A 235 -19.75 -10.47 18.16
C PRO A 235 -18.67 -9.93 17.22
N GLU A 236 -18.34 -8.65 17.37
CA GLU A 236 -17.32 -7.99 16.54
C GLU A 236 -15.94 -8.61 16.81
N PRO A 237 -15.23 -9.07 15.76
CA PRO A 237 -13.89 -9.59 15.94
C PRO A 237 -12.88 -8.45 16.09
N VAL A 238 -11.88 -8.66 16.93
CA VAL A 238 -10.75 -7.74 17.16
C VAL A 238 -9.54 -8.16 16.32
N MET A 239 -8.79 -7.22 15.78
CA MET A 239 -7.62 -7.51 14.95
C MET A 239 -6.38 -7.76 15.82
N SER A 240 -6.10 -6.91 16.80
CA SER A 240 -4.95 -7.06 17.70
C SER A 240 -5.25 -8.01 18.86
N TYR A 241 -4.21 -8.73 19.32
CA TYR A 241 -4.31 -9.51 20.56
C TYR A 241 -4.44 -8.63 21.81
N LEU A 242 -4.03 -7.38 21.72
CA LEU A 242 -4.11 -6.38 22.79
C LEU A 242 -5.25 -5.38 22.59
N GLY A 243 -6.03 -5.52 21.51
CA GLY A 243 -7.16 -4.66 21.19
C GLY A 243 -8.43 -5.05 21.92
N SER A 244 -9.40 -4.16 21.88
CA SER A 244 -10.72 -4.33 22.45
C SER A 244 -11.79 -3.83 21.48
N VAL A 245 -13.01 -4.32 21.59
CA VAL A 245 -14.17 -3.83 20.81
C VAL A 245 -14.49 -2.37 21.16
N GLU A 246 -14.17 -1.95 22.38
CA GLU A 246 -14.33 -0.56 22.84
C GLU A 246 -13.38 0.41 22.12
N ASP A 247 -12.32 -0.07 21.51
CA ASP A 247 -11.41 0.73 20.68
C ASP A 247 -12.00 1.05 19.29
N HIS A 248 -12.99 0.28 18.85
CA HIS A 248 -13.57 0.41 17.52
C HIS A 248 -14.36 1.70 17.36
N PRO A 249 -14.20 2.43 16.27
CA PRO A 249 -15.07 3.54 15.91
C PRO A 249 -16.47 3.04 15.54
N GLN A 250 -17.38 3.97 15.24
CA GLN A 250 -18.70 3.64 14.73
C GLN A 250 -18.60 2.68 13.54
N GLN A 251 -19.39 1.59 13.59
CA GLN A 251 -19.41 0.59 12.53
C GLN A 251 -20.40 0.97 11.43
N THR A 252 -20.07 0.61 10.19
CA THR A 252 -20.91 0.80 9.00
C THR A 252 -20.99 -0.50 8.19
N CYS A 253 -21.82 -0.53 7.15
CA CYS A 253 -21.87 -1.66 6.23
C CYS A 253 -21.07 -1.39 4.96
N CYS A 254 -20.71 -2.46 4.27
CA CYS A 254 -20.35 -2.46 2.84
C CYS A 254 -21.57 -2.95 2.05
N TRP A 255 -21.57 -2.72 0.74
CA TRP A 255 -22.63 -3.20 -0.13
C TRP A 255 -22.10 -4.17 -1.17
N ILE A 256 -22.94 -5.08 -1.61
CA ILE A 256 -22.59 -6.07 -2.64
C ILE A 256 -23.42 -5.77 -3.88
N THR A 257 -22.76 -5.75 -5.01
CA THR A 257 -23.35 -5.69 -6.34
C THR A 257 -22.62 -6.63 -7.30
N TYR A 258 -23.04 -6.68 -8.54
CA TYR A 258 -22.46 -7.58 -9.55
C TYR A 258 -22.31 -6.87 -10.89
N THR A 259 -21.29 -7.26 -11.64
CA THR A 259 -21.24 -6.94 -13.06
C THR A 259 -22.33 -7.71 -13.80
N ASN A 260 -22.70 -7.28 -14.98
CA ASN A 260 -23.67 -7.92 -15.85
C ASN A 260 -23.13 -8.03 -17.27
N GLN A 261 -23.94 -8.58 -18.18
CA GLN A 261 -23.53 -8.80 -19.58
C GLN A 261 -23.18 -7.48 -20.28
N ASN A 262 -23.88 -6.39 -19.98
CA ASN A 262 -23.59 -5.07 -20.53
C ASN A 262 -22.20 -4.58 -20.07
N THR A 263 -21.90 -4.69 -18.79
CA THR A 263 -20.57 -4.38 -18.23
C THR A 263 -19.49 -5.19 -18.95
N HIS A 264 -19.71 -6.51 -19.13
CA HIS A 264 -18.74 -7.38 -19.83
C HIS A 264 -18.55 -7.00 -21.30
N ASN A 265 -19.62 -6.57 -21.99
CA ASN A 265 -19.53 -6.14 -23.38
C ASN A 265 -18.74 -4.84 -23.53
N ILE A 266 -18.96 -3.87 -22.61
CA ILE A 266 -18.18 -2.61 -22.56
C ILE A 266 -16.70 -2.92 -22.34
N ILE A 267 -16.37 -3.79 -21.37
CA ILE A 267 -14.98 -4.19 -21.07
C ILE A 267 -14.34 -4.85 -22.29
N ARG A 268 -15.03 -5.81 -22.93
CA ARG A 268 -14.51 -6.47 -24.14
C ARG A 268 -14.30 -5.49 -25.31
N GLY A 269 -15.17 -4.51 -25.45
CA GLY A 269 -15.04 -3.47 -26.48
C GLY A 269 -13.92 -2.45 -26.19
N GLY A 270 -13.32 -2.48 -24.99
CA GLY A 270 -12.21 -1.62 -24.61
C GLY A 270 -10.85 -2.32 -24.56
N MET A 271 -10.76 -3.60 -24.89
CA MET A 271 -9.54 -4.41 -24.74
C MET A 271 -8.36 -3.91 -25.58
N ASP A 272 -8.62 -3.28 -26.71
CA ASP A 272 -7.65 -2.61 -27.59
C ASP A 272 -7.00 -1.36 -26.94
N ARG A 273 -7.59 -0.87 -25.88
CA ARG A 273 -7.09 0.26 -25.07
C ARG A 273 -6.53 -0.17 -23.71
N SER A 274 -6.53 -1.46 -23.44
CA SER A 274 -5.94 -1.99 -22.19
C SER A 274 -4.43 -2.15 -22.34
N PRO A 275 -3.61 -1.45 -21.54
CA PRO A 275 -2.15 -1.52 -21.64
C PRO A 275 -1.59 -2.92 -21.32
N MET A 276 -2.35 -3.76 -20.61
CA MET A 276 -2.00 -5.17 -20.36
C MET A 276 -2.18 -6.04 -21.61
N TYR A 277 -3.24 -5.81 -22.37
CA TYR A 277 -3.61 -6.64 -23.52
C TYR A 277 -2.98 -6.15 -24.83
N THR A 278 -2.55 -4.89 -24.88
CA THR A 278 -1.81 -4.32 -26.02
C THR A 278 -0.30 -4.47 -25.90
N GLY A 279 0.21 -5.04 -24.81
CA GLY A 279 1.65 -5.23 -24.61
C GLY A 279 2.42 -3.95 -24.21
N VAL A 280 1.73 -2.85 -23.89
CA VAL A 280 2.36 -1.61 -23.42
C VAL A 280 2.99 -1.78 -22.04
N ILE A 281 2.40 -2.62 -21.20
CA ILE A 281 2.96 -2.99 -19.90
C ILE A 281 3.79 -4.27 -20.08
N ASP A 282 5.11 -4.12 -19.95
CA ASP A 282 6.02 -5.22 -19.81
C ASP A 282 6.09 -5.61 -18.32
N GLY A 283 5.41 -6.69 -17.94
CA GLY A 283 5.36 -7.16 -16.56
C GLY A 283 4.22 -8.13 -16.29
N VAL A 284 4.32 -8.86 -15.18
CA VAL A 284 3.32 -9.84 -14.76
C VAL A 284 2.43 -9.22 -13.67
N GLY A 285 1.11 -9.28 -13.88
CA GLY A 285 0.15 -8.92 -12.83
C GLY A 285 0.23 -9.91 -11.65
N PRO A 286 0.23 -9.45 -10.39
CA PRO A 286 0.23 -10.34 -9.25
C PRO A 286 -1.05 -11.18 -9.21
N ARG A 287 -0.92 -12.46 -8.92
CA ARG A 287 -2.02 -13.44 -8.92
C ARG A 287 -3.19 -13.07 -7.98
N TYR A 288 -2.91 -12.30 -6.94
CA TYR A 288 -3.89 -11.92 -5.92
C TYR A 288 -4.68 -10.64 -6.24
N CYS A 289 -4.36 -9.93 -7.32
CA CYS A 289 -5.04 -8.69 -7.73
C CYS A 289 -5.35 -8.70 -9.23
N PRO A 290 -6.23 -9.62 -9.71
CA PRO A 290 -6.63 -9.63 -11.11
C PRO A 290 -7.46 -8.40 -11.43
N SER A 291 -7.24 -7.81 -12.60
CA SER A 291 -8.11 -6.75 -13.13
C SER A 291 -9.48 -7.31 -13.51
N ILE A 292 -10.45 -6.44 -13.72
CA ILE A 292 -11.77 -6.86 -14.20
C ILE A 292 -11.67 -7.43 -15.62
N GLU A 293 -10.77 -6.90 -16.44
CA GLU A 293 -10.46 -7.42 -17.78
C GLU A 293 -10.00 -8.87 -17.70
N ASP A 294 -9.09 -9.19 -16.78
CA ASP A 294 -8.63 -10.56 -16.54
C ASP A 294 -9.77 -11.50 -16.15
N LYS A 295 -10.70 -11.02 -15.30
CA LYS A 295 -11.85 -11.83 -14.88
C LYS A 295 -12.79 -12.12 -16.04
N VAL A 296 -13.11 -11.09 -16.84
CA VAL A 296 -14.03 -11.21 -17.99
C VAL A 296 -13.46 -12.11 -19.09
N VAL A 297 -12.13 -12.13 -19.26
CA VAL A 297 -11.47 -12.99 -20.25
C VAL A 297 -11.30 -14.41 -19.74
N ARG A 298 -10.73 -14.59 -18.53
CA ARG A 298 -10.41 -15.91 -17.98
C ARG A 298 -11.63 -16.72 -17.54
N PHE A 299 -12.72 -16.05 -17.20
CA PHE A 299 -13.97 -16.65 -16.75
C PHE A 299 -15.13 -16.19 -17.64
N ALA A 300 -14.95 -16.31 -18.96
CA ALA A 300 -15.90 -15.81 -19.96
C ALA A 300 -17.29 -16.47 -19.89
N ASP A 301 -17.36 -17.68 -19.32
CA ASP A 301 -18.58 -18.44 -19.03
C ASP A 301 -19.40 -17.88 -17.88
N LYS A 302 -18.80 -17.03 -17.02
CA LYS A 302 -19.50 -16.38 -15.91
C LYS A 302 -20.23 -15.12 -16.38
N GLY A 303 -21.55 -15.09 -16.20
CA GLY A 303 -22.39 -13.95 -16.55
C GLY A 303 -22.22 -12.74 -15.64
N GLN A 304 -21.58 -12.92 -14.46
CA GLN A 304 -21.40 -11.84 -13.46
C GLN A 304 -20.18 -12.08 -12.58
N HIS A 305 -19.59 -10.99 -12.08
CA HIS A 305 -18.55 -10.97 -11.05
C HIS A 305 -19.00 -10.10 -9.89
N GLN A 306 -18.77 -10.56 -8.67
CA GLN A 306 -19.11 -9.83 -7.45
C GLN A 306 -18.22 -8.60 -7.28
N ILE A 307 -18.85 -7.49 -6.90
CA ILE A 307 -18.23 -6.21 -6.56
C ILE A 307 -18.66 -5.84 -5.15
N PHE A 308 -17.70 -5.45 -4.32
CA PHE A 308 -18.00 -4.87 -3.02
C PHE A 308 -17.84 -3.36 -3.12
N VAL A 309 -18.88 -2.63 -2.75
CA VAL A 309 -18.85 -1.18 -2.62
C VAL A 309 -18.54 -0.87 -1.16
N GLU A 310 -17.33 -0.39 -0.92
CA GLU A 310 -16.74 -0.29 0.42
C GLU A 310 -16.47 1.18 0.75
N PRO A 311 -16.95 1.72 1.89
CA PRO A 311 -16.65 3.09 2.30
C PRO A 311 -15.17 3.23 2.64
N GLU A 312 -14.58 4.37 2.27
CA GLU A 312 -13.18 4.70 2.57
C GLU A 312 -13.02 5.46 3.90
N GLY A 313 -14.09 5.72 4.60
CA GLY A 313 -14.11 6.39 5.91
C GLY A 313 -15.52 6.75 6.34
N LEU A 314 -15.65 7.23 7.57
CA LEU A 314 -16.93 7.64 8.15
C LEU A 314 -17.34 9.06 7.71
N ASP A 315 -16.36 9.92 7.50
CA ASP A 315 -16.56 11.34 7.21
C ASP A 315 -16.27 11.69 5.73
N THR A 316 -16.36 10.71 4.82
CA THR A 316 -16.15 10.90 3.38
C THR A 316 -17.27 10.27 2.56
N HIS A 317 -17.49 10.82 1.38
CA HIS A 317 -18.39 10.23 0.37
C HIS A 317 -17.65 9.30 -0.62
N GLU A 318 -16.35 9.05 -0.40
CA GLU A 318 -15.58 8.16 -1.26
C GLU A 318 -15.91 6.70 -0.99
N LEU A 319 -16.22 5.98 -2.06
CA LEU A 319 -16.44 4.53 -2.08
C LEU A 319 -15.38 3.85 -2.94
N TYR A 320 -14.90 2.71 -2.48
CA TYR A 320 -14.01 1.82 -3.19
C TYR A 320 -14.78 0.63 -3.78
N PRO A 321 -14.98 0.56 -5.10
CA PRO A 321 -15.64 -0.58 -5.74
C PRO A 321 -14.66 -1.75 -5.89
N ASN A 322 -14.50 -2.53 -4.83
CA ASN A 322 -13.57 -3.65 -4.78
C ASN A 322 -14.01 -4.78 -5.71
N GLY A 323 -13.11 -5.18 -6.59
CA GLY A 323 -13.36 -6.24 -7.57
C GLY A 323 -13.43 -5.79 -9.01
N ILE A 324 -13.41 -4.46 -9.26
CA ILE A 324 -13.44 -3.84 -10.60
C ILE A 324 -12.15 -3.04 -10.88
N SER A 325 -11.02 -3.44 -10.30
CA SER A 325 -9.74 -2.83 -10.66
C SER A 325 -9.52 -2.92 -12.17
N THR A 326 -9.12 -1.81 -12.79
CA THR A 326 -8.97 -1.72 -14.24
C THR A 326 -7.79 -0.83 -14.63
N SER A 327 -7.29 -1.00 -15.83
CA SER A 327 -6.36 -0.10 -16.50
C SER A 327 -6.97 0.51 -17.78
N LEU A 328 -8.24 0.24 -18.06
CA LEU A 328 -8.97 0.86 -19.16
C LEU A 328 -9.09 2.39 -18.95
N PRO A 329 -9.18 3.17 -20.01
CA PRO A 329 -9.50 4.60 -19.91
C PRO A 329 -10.94 4.83 -19.43
N PHE A 330 -11.22 6.06 -19.06
CA PHE A 330 -12.58 6.52 -18.74
C PHE A 330 -13.49 6.48 -19.94
#